data_c2a306e96f7d6dd2821072dc1df5b995
#
_entry.id   c2a306e96f7d6dd2821072dc1df5b995
#
_cell.length_a   1.000
_cell.length_b   1.000
_cell.length_c   1.000
_cell.angle_alpha   90.00
_cell.angle_beta   90.00
_cell.angle_gamma   90.00
#
_symmetry.space_group_name_H-M   'P 1'
#
loop_
_entity.id
_entity.type
_entity.pdbx_description
1 polymer ?
#
loop_
_entity_poly.entity_id
_entity_poly.type
_entity_poly.pdbx_seq_one_letter_code
_entity_poly.pdbx_strand_id
1 'polypeptide(L)'
;MADDAPFLPGLSPVAGKPVQVTFDAGRLTSDGGVLVLAEIERRLGLAEHLARCIEDPRAPDRVQHGLAEMIRFRALLIAAGYADANDCDALRIDPVFKMAVGRLPESEADLCSQPTMCRLENLPGPIALKRMMAAMIELFCDSFEEVPQRIVLDIDDTEDRVHGGQQLALFHAHYDSHCFLPIHIYEATTGKPVAVILRPGKTPAGAEVALVLRHVVKAIRARWPRVEIMVRGDSHYARTEAMTWCERNRIGYVFGLAGNQVLLNRIAALAEDAAVSRVQGEAENVRRFGEFAYAAKTWSVERRVIVRVEASPQGSDSRFIVTNLKGAPRWLYESVYCARGQAENLIKAHKLHLASDRTSCTSATANQFRLLIHTVAYWLMHTLRGLAPKTSFWRNAQFDTFRLALIKVAARVTEMKTRIKVALPSGYPHQQSWPLLAGRAVKLPP
;
A
#
# COMPACT_ATOMS: atom_id res chain seq x y z
N MET A 1 44.74 19.02 25.54
CA MET A 1 45.16 17.60 25.51
C MET A 1 44.18 16.93 24.55
N ALA A 2 44.71 16.52 23.39
CA ALA A 2 43.90 15.76 22.43
C ALA A 2 43.69 14.37 23.04
N ASP A 3 42.46 14.05 23.38
CA ASP A 3 42.08 12.71 23.81
C ASP A 3 42.43 11.73 22.70
N ASP A 4 43.26 10.74 22.99
CA ASP A 4 43.60 9.65 22.10
C ASP A 4 42.30 8.81 21.82
N ALA A 5 41.51 9.25 20.85
CA ALA A 5 40.40 8.46 20.38
C ALA A 5 40.92 7.12 19.82
N PRO A 6 40.28 5.99 20.10
CA PRO A 6 40.83 4.69 19.77
C PRO A 6 41.05 4.57 18.27
N PHE A 7 42.32 4.36 17.91
CA PHE A 7 42.72 4.04 16.55
C PHE A 7 42.16 2.67 16.19
N LEU A 8 41.39 2.56 15.10
CA LEU A 8 40.98 1.25 14.61
C LEU A 8 42.18 0.61 13.91
N PRO A 9 42.85 -0.40 14.52
CA PRO A 9 44.00 -1.02 13.91
C PRO A 9 43.58 -1.77 12.63
N GLY A 10 44.38 -1.66 11.60
CA GLY A 10 44.24 -2.41 10.36
C GLY A 10 43.63 -1.66 9.18
N LEU A 11 43.25 -0.39 9.31
CA LEU A 11 42.85 0.41 8.14
C LEU A 11 44.07 0.81 7.34
N SER A 12 44.04 0.51 6.03
CA SER A 12 45.12 0.86 5.12
C SER A 12 45.22 2.37 4.92
N PRO A 13 46.46 2.95 4.88
CA PRO A 13 46.62 4.35 4.54
C PRO A 13 46.07 4.67 3.13
N VAL A 14 45.52 5.86 2.95
CA VAL A 14 45.06 6.38 1.65
C VAL A 14 46.06 7.42 1.17
N ALA A 15 46.71 7.18 0.03
CA ALA A 15 47.76 8.04 -0.52
C ALA A 15 48.87 8.38 0.50
N GLY A 16 49.27 7.39 1.33
CA GLY A 16 50.29 7.54 2.36
C GLY A 16 49.83 8.21 3.67
N LYS A 17 48.58 8.61 3.78
CA LYS A 17 48.00 9.22 4.98
C LYS A 17 47.31 8.17 5.86
N PRO A 18 47.65 8.05 7.15
CA PRO A 18 46.96 7.13 8.05
C PRO A 18 45.48 7.52 8.19
N VAL A 19 44.62 6.51 8.27
CA VAL A 19 43.17 6.71 8.48
C VAL A 19 42.87 6.60 9.97
N GLN A 20 42.30 7.67 10.54
CA GLN A 20 41.85 7.71 11.94
C GLN A 20 40.32 7.73 11.96
N VAL A 21 39.69 6.90 12.81
CA VAL A 21 38.27 6.87 13.01
C VAL A 21 37.95 7.25 14.46
N THR A 22 37.06 8.23 14.64
CA THR A 22 36.66 8.76 15.94
C THR A 22 35.15 8.79 16.07
N PHE A 23 34.63 8.83 17.30
CA PHE A 23 33.18 8.93 17.60
C PHE A 23 32.78 10.32 18.14
N ASP A 24 33.37 11.37 17.59
CA ASP A 24 33.22 12.77 18.00
C ASP A 24 32.38 13.63 17.03
N ALA A 25 31.76 13.00 16.05
CA ALA A 25 30.99 13.69 15.02
C ALA A 25 29.66 14.33 15.51
N GLY A 26 29.28 14.12 16.78
CA GLY A 26 28.04 14.62 17.38
C GLY A 26 26.80 13.79 17.01
N ARG A 27 25.62 14.39 17.05
CA ARG A 27 24.37 13.69 16.73
C ARG A 27 24.16 13.63 15.23
N LEU A 28 24.35 12.47 14.65
CA LEU A 28 24.14 12.18 13.24
C LEU A 28 22.92 11.30 13.05
N THR A 29 22.30 11.41 11.89
CA THR A 29 21.28 10.51 11.38
C THR A 29 21.60 10.13 9.95
N SER A 30 21.17 8.98 9.50
CA SER A 30 21.16 8.58 8.08
C SER A 30 19.84 8.95 7.38
N ASP A 31 18.86 9.48 8.10
CA ASP A 31 17.46 9.55 7.72
C ASP A 31 16.89 10.99 7.73
N GLY A 32 17.71 11.98 7.37
CA GLY A 32 17.35 13.40 7.41
C GLY A 32 16.06 13.75 6.66
N GLY A 33 15.72 13.00 5.60
CA GLY A 33 14.50 13.18 4.83
C GLY A 33 13.21 12.76 5.53
N VAL A 34 13.28 12.02 6.63
CA VAL A 34 12.12 11.66 7.46
C VAL A 34 11.37 12.90 7.95
N LEU A 35 12.05 14.05 8.11
CA LEU A 35 11.39 15.30 8.49
C LEU A 35 10.32 15.74 7.48
N VAL A 36 10.49 15.47 6.19
CA VAL A 36 9.47 15.78 5.17
C VAL A 36 8.27 14.84 5.33
N LEU A 37 8.52 13.55 5.60
CA LEU A 37 7.43 12.59 5.87
C LEU A 37 6.68 12.95 7.16
N ALA A 38 7.39 13.41 8.18
CA ALA A 38 6.79 13.86 9.45
C ALA A 38 5.90 15.09 9.25
N GLU A 39 6.28 16.02 8.37
CA GLU A 39 5.41 17.16 8.02
C GLU A 39 4.16 16.69 7.27
N ILE A 40 4.29 15.78 6.31
CA ILE A 40 3.16 15.18 5.62
C ILE A 40 2.23 14.47 6.62
N GLU A 41 2.79 13.69 7.54
CA GLU A 41 2.01 12.97 8.56
C GLU A 41 1.25 13.94 9.46
N ARG A 42 1.89 15.02 9.91
CA ARG A 42 1.26 16.05 10.75
C ARG A 42 0.08 16.71 10.04
N ARG A 43 0.18 16.97 8.73
CA ARG A 43 -0.89 17.52 7.91
C ARG A 43 -2.05 16.55 7.70
N LEU A 44 -1.74 15.29 7.45
CA LEU A 44 -2.76 14.26 7.23
C LEU A 44 -3.36 13.75 8.54
N GLY A 45 -2.69 13.90 9.67
CA GLY A 45 -3.17 13.46 10.99
C GLY A 45 -3.41 11.96 11.12
N LEU A 46 -2.70 11.13 10.34
CA LEU A 46 -2.97 9.70 10.21
C LEU A 46 -2.82 8.97 11.56
N ALA A 47 -1.76 9.27 12.29
CA ALA A 47 -1.48 8.63 13.58
C ALA A 47 -2.52 9.00 14.64
N GLU A 48 -2.96 10.24 14.68
CA GLU A 48 -4.01 10.71 15.59
C GLU A 48 -5.36 10.07 15.28
N HIS A 49 -5.71 9.96 13.98
CA HIS A 49 -6.97 9.33 13.57
C HIS A 49 -7.00 7.86 13.99
N LEU A 50 -5.92 7.13 13.79
CA LEU A 50 -5.85 5.73 14.19
C LEU A 50 -5.78 5.55 15.71
N ALA A 51 -5.03 6.39 16.41
CA ALA A 51 -4.94 6.34 17.87
C ALA A 51 -6.31 6.53 18.57
N ARG A 52 -7.15 7.42 18.05
CA ARG A 52 -8.52 7.64 18.56
C ARG A 52 -9.43 6.42 18.45
N CYS A 53 -9.10 5.48 17.60
CA CYS A 53 -9.85 4.22 17.43
C CYS A 53 -9.54 3.19 18.52
N ILE A 54 -8.44 3.38 19.26
CA ILE A 54 -7.90 2.43 20.24
C ILE A 54 -8.20 2.94 21.65
N GLU A 55 -8.83 2.12 22.46
CA GLU A 55 -8.98 2.38 23.89
C GLU A 55 -7.64 2.07 24.57
N ASP A 56 -7.04 3.07 25.22
CA ASP A 56 -5.78 2.89 25.95
C ASP A 56 -6.08 2.44 27.39
N PRO A 57 -5.76 1.19 27.77
CA PRO A 57 -6.04 0.67 29.10
C PRO A 57 -5.01 1.14 30.13
N ARG A 58 -3.96 1.86 29.71
CA ARG A 58 -2.87 2.27 30.61
C ARG A 58 -3.31 3.44 31.48
N ALA A 59 -2.84 3.47 32.73
CA ALA A 59 -3.06 4.60 33.62
C ALA A 59 -2.38 5.86 33.04
N PRO A 60 -3.10 7.00 32.89
CA PRO A 60 -2.58 8.18 32.19
C PRO A 60 -1.29 8.73 32.80
N ASP A 61 -1.13 8.66 34.12
CA ASP A 61 0.05 9.09 34.87
C ASP A 61 1.30 8.23 34.59
N ARG A 62 1.14 7.05 34.03
CA ARG A 62 2.23 6.11 33.68
C ARG A 62 2.55 6.01 32.21
N VAL A 63 1.83 6.76 31.37
CA VAL A 63 2.04 6.75 29.93
C VAL A 63 3.23 7.64 29.56
N GLN A 64 4.36 7.01 29.24
CA GLN A 64 5.55 7.71 28.74
C GLN A 64 5.48 7.96 27.23
N HIS A 65 4.82 7.09 26.49
CA HIS A 65 4.67 7.16 25.03
C HIS A 65 3.20 7.05 24.66
N GLY A 66 2.64 8.10 24.06
CA GLY A 66 1.25 8.14 23.60
C GLY A 66 1.02 7.23 22.39
N LEU A 67 -0.23 6.76 22.21
CA LEU A 67 -0.57 5.88 21.08
C LEU A 67 -0.26 6.55 19.74
N ALA A 68 -0.62 7.80 19.54
CA ALA A 68 -0.34 8.53 18.30
C ALA A 68 1.17 8.69 18.04
N GLU A 69 1.96 8.98 19.08
CA GLU A 69 3.43 9.03 18.99
C GLU A 69 4.01 7.71 18.49
N MET A 70 3.59 6.60 19.11
CA MET A 70 4.08 5.27 18.75
C MET A 70 3.66 4.85 17.33
N ILE A 71 2.42 5.13 16.95
CA ILE A 71 1.91 4.85 15.59
C ILE A 71 2.70 5.68 14.55
N ARG A 72 2.90 6.98 14.81
CA ARG A 72 3.70 7.87 13.95
C ARG A 72 5.12 7.36 13.81
N PHE A 73 5.78 7.05 14.92
CA PHE A 73 7.14 6.52 14.90
C PHE A 73 7.22 5.24 14.06
N ARG A 74 6.32 4.28 14.28
CA ARG A 74 6.30 3.02 13.53
C ARG A 74 6.06 3.22 12.03
N ALA A 75 5.13 4.08 11.65
CA ALA A 75 4.84 4.37 10.23
C ALA A 75 6.04 5.05 9.54
N LEU A 76 6.71 5.97 10.22
CA LEU A 76 7.91 6.64 9.69
C LEU A 76 9.10 5.68 9.56
N LEU A 77 9.28 4.75 10.51
CA LEU A 77 10.27 3.68 10.39
C LEU A 77 10.05 2.84 9.13
N ILE A 78 8.81 2.36 8.92
CA ILE A 78 8.47 1.56 7.73
C ILE A 78 8.71 2.35 6.44
N ALA A 79 8.28 3.61 6.38
CA ALA A 79 8.49 4.47 5.23
C ALA A 79 10.00 4.70 4.95
N ALA A 80 10.80 4.81 6.00
CA ALA A 80 12.25 4.91 5.91
C ALA A 80 12.96 3.58 5.59
N GLY A 81 12.24 2.46 5.54
CA GLY A 81 12.78 1.15 5.17
C GLY A 81 13.11 0.23 6.34
N TYR A 82 12.74 0.59 7.55
CA TYR A 82 12.89 -0.19 8.76
C TYR A 82 11.58 -0.92 9.07
N ALA A 83 11.37 -2.02 8.39
CA ALA A 83 10.11 -2.75 8.45
C ALA A 83 9.95 -3.61 9.72
N ASP A 84 11.05 -3.92 10.42
CA ASP A 84 11.03 -4.71 11.64
C ASP A 84 10.80 -3.84 12.88
N ALA A 85 10.07 -4.37 13.88
CA ALA A 85 9.92 -3.69 15.15
C ALA A 85 11.23 -3.66 15.98
N ASN A 86 12.18 -4.56 15.71
CA ASN A 86 13.50 -4.58 16.35
C ASN A 86 14.31 -3.31 16.04
N ASP A 87 14.08 -2.69 14.88
CA ASP A 87 14.73 -1.46 14.49
C ASP A 87 14.44 -0.29 15.46
N CYS A 88 13.33 -0.38 16.20
CA CYS A 88 12.96 0.62 17.21
C CYS A 88 14.08 0.83 18.25
N ASP A 89 14.75 -0.24 18.69
CA ASP A 89 15.76 -0.10 19.75
C ASP A 89 16.99 0.68 19.30
N ALA A 90 17.40 0.54 18.05
CA ALA A 90 18.49 1.33 17.47
C ALA A 90 18.07 2.77 17.14
N LEU A 91 16.83 2.98 16.70
CA LEU A 91 16.36 4.26 16.17
C LEU A 91 15.62 5.14 17.18
N ARG A 92 15.30 4.61 18.36
CA ARG A 92 14.66 5.40 19.44
C ARG A 92 15.50 6.60 19.91
N ILE A 93 16.81 6.52 19.76
CA ILE A 93 17.79 7.57 20.11
C ILE A 93 18.12 8.50 18.94
N ASP A 94 17.68 8.16 17.71
CA ASP A 94 18.00 8.95 16.53
C ASP A 94 17.36 10.34 16.61
N PRO A 95 18.15 11.42 16.43
CA PRO A 95 17.67 12.78 16.63
C PRO A 95 16.54 13.17 15.66
N VAL A 96 16.55 12.65 14.43
CA VAL A 96 15.54 13.00 13.43
C VAL A 96 14.21 12.29 13.70
N PHE A 97 14.24 11.02 14.13
CA PHE A 97 13.01 10.33 14.53
C PHE A 97 12.40 10.94 15.80
N LYS A 98 13.21 11.40 16.76
CA LYS A 98 12.73 12.17 17.92
C LYS A 98 12.00 13.46 17.46
N MET A 99 12.63 14.25 16.59
CA MET A 99 12.06 15.44 16.01
C MET A 99 10.77 15.15 15.23
N ALA A 100 10.73 14.06 14.49
CA ALA A 100 9.60 13.67 13.65
C ALA A 100 8.32 13.37 14.46
N VAL A 101 8.46 12.96 15.71
CA VAL A 101 7.32 12.78 16.63
C VAL A 101 7.07 13.98 17.56
N GLY A 102 7.86 15.04 17.43
CA GLY A 102 7.69 16.30 18.19
C GLY A 102 8.56 16.40 19.44
N ARG A 103 9.58 15.54 19.61
CA ARG A 103 10.52 15.59 20.73
C ARG A 103 11.80 16.34 20.38
N LEU A 104 12.42 16.96 21.38
CA LEU A 104 13.74 17.58 21.22
C LEU A 104 14.82 16.48 20.98
N PRO A 105 15.76 16.70 20.05
CA PRO A 105 16.69 15.67 19.63
C PRO A 105 17.70 15.23 20.69
N GLU A 106 18.12 16.15 21.57
CA GLU A 106 19.16 15.90 22.57
C GLU A 106 18.62 15.91 24.01
N SER A 107 17.80 16.90 24.36
CA SER A 107 17.41 17.17 25.76
C SER A 107 16.19 16.39 26.23
N GLU A 108 15.36 15.84 25.36
CA GLU A 108 14.22 15.00 25.74
C GLU A 108 14.51 13.51 25.72
N ALA A 109 13.64 12.74 26.39
CA ALA A 109 13.74 11.29 26.51
C ALA A 109 13.69 10.59 25.12
N ASP A 110 14.25 9.40 25.08
CA ASP A 110 14.19 8.51 23.91
C ASP A 110 12.77 8.11 23.54
N LEU A 111 12.57 7.63 22.31
CA LEU A 111 11.32 7.06 21.85
C LEU A 111 11.10 5.66 22.45
N CYS A 112 9.94 5.06 22.18
CA CYS A 112 9.59 3.76 22.72
C CYS A 112 10.54 2.64 22.23
N SER A 113 10.79 1.68 23.11
CA SER A 113 11.59 0.49 22.81
C SER A 113 10.78 -0.55 22.04
N GLN A 114 11.49 -1.53 21.44
CA GLN A 114 10.88 -2.65 20.73
C GLN A 114 9.82 -3.40 21.55
N PRO A 115 10.02 -3.75 22.84
CA PRO A 115 8.96 -4.39 23.63
C PRO A 115 7.70 -3.52 23.79
N THR A 116 7.85 -2.20 23.85
CA THR A 116 6.73 -1.27 23.93
C THR A 116 6.00 -1.20 22.59
N MET A 117 6.72 -1.21 21.48
CA MET A 117 6.15 -1.29 20.14
C MET A 117 5.39 -2.60 19.92
N CYS A 118 5.93 -3.73 20.36
CA CYS A 118 5.23 -5.01 20.32
C CYS A 118 3.93 -5.01 21.14
N ARG A 119 3.91 -4.35 22.31
CA ARG A 119 2.68 -4.18 23.09
C ARG A 119 1.65 -3.35 22.32
N LEU A 120 2.06 -2.28 21.64
CA LEU A 120 1.17 -1.52 20.76
C LEU A 120 0.59 -2.40 19.65
N GLU A 121 1.42 -3.16 18.95
CA GLU A 121 0.97 -4.02 17.83
C GLU A 121 -0.06 -5.07 18.28
N ASN A 122 -0.01 -5.51 19.54
CA ASN A 122 -0.95 -6.47 20.12
C ASN A 122 -2.13 -5.83 20.88
N LEU A 123 -2.17 -4.51 21.02
CA LEU A 123 -3.19 -3.83 21.79
C LEU A 123 -4.58 -3.78 21.12
N PRO A 124 -4.70 -3.45 19.79
CA PRO A 124 -5.99 -3.28 19.17
C PRO A 124 -6.76 -4.59 19.03
N GLY A 125 -7.93 -4.66 19.64
CA GLY A 125 -8.88 -5.75 19.43
C GLY A 125 -9.71 -5.57 18.14
N PRO A 126 -10.58 -6.55 17.80
CA PRO A 126 -11.36 -6.53 16.55
C PRO A 126 -12.23 -5.28 16.34
N ILE A 127 -12.77 -4.72 17.42
CA ILE A 127 -13.61 -3.50 17.36
C ILE A 127 -12.75 -2.29 17.00
N ALA A 128 -11.58 -2.13 17.64
CA ALA A 128 -10.65 -1.06 17.33
C ALA A 128 -10.17 -1.16 15.88
N LEU A 129 -9.79 -2.34 15.41
CA LEU A 129 -9.38 -2.57 14.03
C LEU A 129 -10.47 -2.21 13.02
N LYS A 130 -11.73 -2.55 13.32
CA LYS A 130 -12.86 -2.16 12.46
C LYS A 130 -13.04 -0.64 12.40
N ARG A 131 -12.89 0.06 13.54
CA ARG A 131 -12.91 1.54 13.59
C ARG A 131 -11.74 2.13 12.79
N MET A 132 -10.54 1.57 12.93
CA MET A 132 -9.35 2.00 12.19
C MET A 132 -9.52 1.82 10.68
N MET A 133 -10.06 0.69 10.22
CA MET A 133 -10.36 0.49 8.80
C MET A 133 -11.39 1.50 8.28
N ALA A 134 -12.41 1.84 9.06
CA ALA A 134 -13.37 2.89 8.70
C ALA A 134 -12.68 4.26 8.63
N ALA A 135 -11.85 4.61 9.60
CA ALA A 135 -11.06 5.84 9.60
C ALA A 135 -10.15 5.96 8.38
N MET A 136 -9.55 4.86 7.92
CA MET A 136 -8.74 4.87 6.67
C MET A 136 -9.58 5.18 5.43
N ILE A 137 -10.84 4.72 5.37
CA ILE A 137 -11.76 5.05 4.27
C ILE A 137 -12.20 6.52 4.36
N GLU A 138 -12.41 7.04 5.57
CA GLU A 138 -12.70 8.46 5.78
C GLU A 138 -11.53 9.33 5.30
N LEU A 139 -10.30 9.00 5.69
CA LEU A 139 -9.08 9.66 5.21
C LEU A 139 -8.94 9.60 3.68
N PHE A 140 -9.29 8.47 3.08
CA PHE A 140 -9.35 8.38 1.62
C PHE A 140 -10.32 9.40 1.03
N CYS A 141 -11.53 9.50 1.58
CA CYS A 141 -12.51 10.48 1.11
C CYS A 141 -12.05 11.92 1.33
N ASP A 142 -11.48 12.23 2.50
CA ASP A 142 -11.01 13.58 2.85
C ASP A 142 -9.78 14.01 2.06
N SER A 143 -9.06 13.07 1.44
CA SER A 143 -7.89 13.35 0.60
C SER A 143 -8.22 13.95 -0.77
N PHE A 144 -9.50 14.11 -1.12
CA PHE A 144 -9.93 14.73 -2.35
C PHE A 144 -10.39 16.18 -2.09
N GLU A 145 -9.89 17.12 -2.87
CA GLU A 145 -10.29 18.53 -2.80
C GLU A 145 -11.76 18.71 -3.19
N GLU A 146 -12.22 17.95 -4.18
CA GLU A 146 -13.60 17.93 -4.65
C GLU A 146 -14.15 16.53 -4.67
N VAL A 147 -15.45 16.39 -4.38
CA VAL A 147 -16.12 15.07 -4.45
C VAL A 147 -16.13 14.58 -5.89
N PRO A 148 -15.51 13.43 -6.20
CA PRO A 148 -15.47 12.91 -7.56
C PRO A 148 -16.86 12.46 -8.02
N GLN A 149 -17.17 12.65 -9.30
CA GLN A 149 -18.43 12.12 -9.87
C GLN A 149 -18.42 10.60 -9.91
N ARG A 150 -17.24 10.00 -10.19
CA ARG A 150 -17.05 8.56 -10.29
C ARG A 150 -15.73 8.16 -9.66
N ILE A 151 -15.72 7.00 -9.01
CA ILE A 151 -14.51 6.31 -8.57
C ILE A 151 -14.48 4.88 -9.11
N VAL A 152 -13.27 4.38 -9.33
CA VAL A 152 -13.02 3.00 -9.75
C VAL A 152 -12.20 2.32 -8.66
N LEU A 153 -12.74 1.27 -8.07
CA LEU A 153 -12.10 0.49 -7.04
C LEU A 153 -11.53 -0.79 -7.65
N ASP A 154 -10.22 -0.91 -7.66
CA ASP A 154 -9.56 -2.16 -7.99
C ASP A 154 -9.42 -3.00 -6.71
N ILE A 155 -9.98 -4.20 -6.74
CA ILE A 155 -9.88 -5.18 -5.66
C ILE A 155 -9.03 -6.36 -6.13
N ASP A 156 -8.04 -6.71 -5.32
CA ASP A 156 -7.15 -7.83 -5.60
C ASP A 156 -6.63 -8.44 -4.30
N ASP A 157 -6.15 -9.67 -4.34
CA ASP A 157 -5.47 -10.30 -3.21
C ASP A 157 -4.03 -10.68 -3.58
N THR A 158 -3.19 -10.80 -2.57
CA THR A 158 -1.78 -11.18 -2.77
C THR A 158 -1.36 -12.18 -1.71
N GLU A 159 -0.43 -13.08 -2.08
CA GLU A 159 0.16 -13.99 -1.12
C GLU A 159 1.08 -13.24 -0.15
N ASP A 160 0.88 -13.42 1.16
CA ASP A 160 1.83 -13.06 2.21
C ASP A 160 2.30 -14.34 2.90
N ARG A 161 3.52 -14.78 2.61
CA ARG A 161 4.09 -16.03 3.15
C ARG A 161 4.26 -15.96 4.65
N VAL A 162 3.91 -17.07 5.30
CA VAL A 162 4.03 -17.26 6.74
C VAL A 162 5.10 -18.28 7.05
N HIS A 163 5.98 -17.97 8.00
CA HIS A 163 7.11 -18.81 8.39
C HIS A 163 6.97 -19.36 9.82
N GLY A 164 5.74 -19.54 10.32
CA GLY A 164 5.49 -20.06 11.68
C GLY A 164 4.02 -20.38 11.93
N GLY A 165 3.70 -20.75 13.18
CA GLY A 165 2.34 -21.11 13.61
C GLY A 165 1.47 -19.88 13.88
N GLN A 166 1.12 -19.12 12.85
CA GLN A 166 0.33 -17.91 12.97
C GLN A 166 -1.15 -18.18 12.78
N GLN A 167 -1.98 -17.45 13.54
CA GLN A 167 -3.43 -17.53 13.43
C GLN A 167 -3.90 -17.20 12.02
N LEU A 168 -4.80 -17.99 11.43
CA LEU A 168 -5.35 -17.85 10.08
C LEU A 168 -4.36 -18.17 8.94
N ALA A 169 -3.12 -18.52 9.20
CA ALA A 169 -2.24 -19.05 8.17
C ALA A 169 -2.74 -20.41 7.69
N LEU A 170 -2.96 -20.54 6.39
CA LEU A 170 -3.42 -21.77 5.77
C LEU A 170 -2.48 -22.16 4.62
N PHE A 171 -2.34 -23.46 4.39
CA PHE A 171 -1.65 -23.94 3.21
C PHE A 171 -2.47 -23.63 1.96
N HIS A 172 -1.83 -23.01 0.97
CA HIS A 172 -2.45 -22.67 -0.31
C HIS A 172 -1.76 -23.41 -1.44
N ALA A 173 -2.48 -24.36 -2.07
CA ALA A 173 -1.90 -25.26 -3.07
C ALA A 173 -1.32 -24.56 -4.31
N HIS A 174 -1.88 -23.41 -4.72
CA HIS A 174 -1.38 -22.65 -5.87
C HIS A 174 0.00 -22.04 -5.58
N TYR A 175 0.22 -21.56 -4.35
CA TYR A 175 1.48 -20.93 -3.93
C TYR A 175 2.45 -21.91 -3.29
N ASP A 176 2.01 -23.15 -3.04
CA ASP A 176 2.77 -24.20 -2.33
C ASP A 176 3.37 -23.68 -1.01
N SER A 177 2.59 -22.94 -0.24
CA SER A 177 3.04 -22.31 1.00
C SER A 177 1.90 -22.09 2.00
N HIS A 178 2.26 -22.01 3.29
CA HIS A 178 1.37 -21.44 4.29
C HIS A 178 1.42 -19.91 4.14
N CYS A 179 0.26 -19.31 3.97
CA CYS A 179 0.18 -17.88 3.71
C CYS A 179 -1.11 -17.24 4.28
N PHE A 180 -1.12 -15.92 4.27
CA PHE A 180 -2.33 -15.10 4.23
C PHE A 180 -2.62 -14.70 2.77
N LEU A 181 -3.88 -14.34 2.49
CA LEU A 181 -4.28 -13.69 1.25
C LEU A 181 -5.02 -12.38 1.57
N PRO A 182 -4.31 -11.34 1.98
CA PRO A 182 -4.94 -10.05 2.26
C PRO A 182 -5.58 -9.48 1.00
N ILE A 183 -6.79 -8.92 1.16
CA ILE A 183 -7.46 -8.14 0.13
C ILE A 183 -6.94 -6.71 0.19
N HIS A 184 -6.55 -6.20 -0.97
CA HIS A 184 -6.18 -4.82 -1.20
C HIS A 184 -7.24 -4.14 -2.08
N ILE A 185 -7.66 -2.93 -1.72
CA ILE A 185 -8.56 -2.10 -2.51
C ILE A 185 -7.91 -0.75 -2.72
N TYR A 186 -7.71 -0.39 -3.99
CA TYR A 186 -7.16 0.91 -4.39
C TYR A 186 -8.16 1.67 -5.27
N GLU A 187 -8.14 3.00 -5.17
CA GLU A 187 -8.78 3.83 -6.17
C GLU A 187 -7.86 3.92 -7.41
N ALA A 188 -8.38 3.49 -8.55
CA ALA A 188 -7.60 3.21 -9.75
C ALA A 188 -6.94 4.45 -10.39
N THR A 189 -7.58 5.62 -10.31
CA THR A 189 -7.11 6.84 -10.98
C THR A 189 -5.97 7.50 -10.21
N THR A 190 -6.08 7.52 -8.89
CA THR A 190 -5.11 8.19 -8.03
C THR A 190 -4.07 7.23 -7.44
N GLY A 191 -4.36 5.93 -7.40
CA GLY A 191 -3.54 4.92 -6.73
C GLY A 191 -3.58 5.00 -5.20
N LYS A 192 -4.56 5.69 -4.63
CA LYS A 192 -4.76 5.81 -3.18
C LYS A 192 -5.29 4.50 -2.60
N PRO A 193 -4.75 3.99 -1.50
CA PRO A 193 -5.30 2.82 -0.83
C PRO A 193 -6.61 3.18 -0.13
N VAL A 194 -7.62 2.35 -0.31
CA VAL A 194 -8.95 2.51 0.30
C VAL A 194 -9.10 1.57 1.48
N ALA A 195 -8.73 0.31 1.31
CA ALA A 195 -8.78 -0.69 2.37
C ALA A 195 -7.75 -1.80 2.14
N VAL A 196 -7.18 -2.30 3.23
CA VAL A 196 -6.31 -3.48 3.22
C VAL A 196 -6.74 -4.40 4.37
N ILE A 197 -7.11 -5.64 4.04
CA ILE A 197 -7.77 -6.56 4.98
C ILE A 197 -7.04 -7.88 5.01
N LEU A 198 -6.48 -8.23 6.17
CA LEU A 198 -5.86 -9.52 6.39
C LEU A 198 -6.90 -10.63 6.28
N ARG A 199 -6.54 -11.71 5.61
CA ARG A 199 -7.42 -12.87 5.43
C ARG A 199 -6.65 -14.18 5.49
N PRO A 200 -7.34 -15.29 5.84
CA PRO A 200 -6.76 -16.62 5.72
C PRO A 200 -6.23 -16.90 4.30
N GLY A 201 -5.23 -17.76 4.19
CA GLY A 201 -4.62 -18.19 2.93
C GLY A 201 -5.55 -19.06 2.07
N LYS A 202 -6.72 -18.58 1.74
CA LYS A 202 -7.68 -19.23 0.84
C LYS A 202 -8.40 -18.21 -0.04
N THR A 203 -8.77 -18.63 -1.24
CA THR A 203 -9.59 -17.78 -2.15
C THR A 203 -10.84 -17.25 -1.45
N PRO A 204 -11.18 -15.96 -1.61
CA PRO A 204 -12.31 -15.36 -0.91
C PRO A 204 -13.65 -16.01 -1.32
N ALA A 205 -14.50 -16.27 -0.31
CA ALA A 205 -15.86 -16.72 -0.54
C ALA A 205 -16.74 -15.55 -1.02
N GLY A 206 -17.78 -15.86 -1.80
CA GLY A 206 -18.66 -14.82 -2.37
C GLY A 206 -19.35 -13.95 -1.32
N ALA A 207 -19.81 -14.53 -0.21
CA ALA A 207 -20.38 -13.79 0.91
C ALA A 207 -19.36 -12.86 1.59
N GLU A 208 -18.11 -13.27 1.67
CA GLU A 208 -17.01 -12.47 2.22
C GLU A 208 -16.71 -11.26 1.33
N VAL A 209 -16.57 -11.47 0.01
CA VAL A 209 -16.39 -10.38 -0.95
C VAL A 209 -17.54 -9.39 -0.88
N ALA A 210 -18.80 -9.87 -0.87
CA ALA A 210 -19.96 -9.02 -0.74
C ALA A 210 -19.97 -8.21 0.58
N LEU A 211 -19.49 -8.80 1.68
CA LEU A 211 -19.39 -8.14 2.97
C LEU A 211 -18.32 -7.04 2.94
N VAL A 212 -17.15 -7.30 2.37
CA VAL A 212 -16.06 -6.32 2.20
C VAL A 212 -16.55 -5.14 1.37
N LEU A 213 -17.11 -5.40 0.19
CA LEU A 213 -17.65 -4.36 -0.69
C LEU A 213 -18.75 -3.54 0.00
N ARG A 214 -19.64 -4.19 0.76
CA ARG A 214 -20.70 -3.52 1.54
C ARG A 214 -20.10 -2.51 2.53
N HIS A 215 -19.07 -2.88 3.30
CA HIS A 215 -18.46 -2.00 4.28
C HIS A 215 -17.78 -0.82 3.61
N VAL A 216 -16.96 -1.08 2.58
CA VAL A 216 -16.23 -0.04 1.85
C VAL A 216 -17.19 0.95 1.19
N VAL A 217 -18.15 0.45 0.42
CA VAL A 217 -19.11 1.31 -0.30
C VAL A 217 -20.01 2.08 0.65
N LYS A 218 -20.44 1.46 1.78
CA LYS A 218 -21.25 2.16 2.79
C LYS A 218 -20.47 3.33 3.41
N ALA A 219 -19.20 3.13 3.74
CA ALA A 219 -18.36 4.18 4.29
C ALA A 219 -18.12 5.30 3.28
N ILE A 220 -17.81 4.98 2.01
CA ILE A 220 -17.65 5.97 0.95
C ILE A 220 -18.96 6.77 0.71
N ARG A 221 -20.09 6.10 0.62
CA ARG A 221 -21.40 6.75 0.38
C ARG A 221 -21.91 7.57 1.57
N ALA A 222 -21.42 7.29 2.78
CA ALA A 222 -21.70 8.15 3.93
C ALA A 222 -21.06 9.54 3.76
N ARG A 223 -19.94 9.65 3.07
CA ARG A 223 -19.26 10.92 2.74
C ARG A 223 -19.71 11.46 1.38
N TRP A 224 -19.87 10.59 0.40
CA TRP A 224 -20.20 10.92 -1.00
C TRP A 224 -21.48 10.18 -1.47
N PRO A 225 -22.66 10.63 -1.07
CA PRO A 225 -23.92 9.90 -1.30
C PRO A 225 -24.25 9.64 -2.78
N ARG A 226 -23.77 10.49 -3.69
CA ARG A 226 -24.10 10.44 -5.13
C ARG A 226 -22.98 9.91 -6.01
N VAL A 227 -21.82 9.54 -5.44
CA VAL A 227 -20.68 9.06 -6.22
C VAL A 227 -21.04 7.77 -6.98
N GLU A 228 -20.72 7.73 -8.25
CA GLU A 228 -20.77 6.50 -9.04
C GLU A 228 -19.58 5.62 -8.68
N ILE A 229 -19.84 4.36 -8.36
CA ILE A 229 -18.80 3.41 -7.98
C ILE A 229 -18.77 2.27 -9.00
N MET A 230 -17.57 1.97 -9.49
CA MET A 230 -17.27 0.79 -10.29
C MET A 230 -16.21 -0.03 -9.56
N VAL A 231 -16.38 -1.36 -9.57
CA VAL A 231 -15.41 -2.30 -8.98
C VAL A 231 -14.81 -3.15 -10.09
N ARG A 232 -13.48 -3.30 -10.09
CA ARG A 232 -12.77 -4.21 -10.97
C ARG A 232 -11.99 -5.23 -10.13
N GLY A 233 -11.99 -6.47 -10.58
CA GLY A 233 -11.24 -7.55 -9.91
C GLY A 233 -10.94 -8.69 -10.88
N ASP A 234 -10.12 -9.61 -10.44
CA ASP A 234 -9.84 -10.84 -11.19
C ASP A 234 -10.97 -11.88 -11.03
N SER A 235 -10.70 -13.12 -11.40
CA SER A 235 -11.68 -14.22 -11.34
C SER A 235 -12.05 -14.65 -9.91
N HIS A 236 -11.25 -14.31 -8.91
CA HIS A 236 -11.57 -14.57 -7.50
C HIS A 236 -12.83 -13.80 -7.06
N TYR A 237 -13.10 -12.66 -7.69
CA TYR A 237 -14.20 -11.75 -7.34
C TYR A 237 -15.47 -11.95 -8.15
N ALA A 238 -15.44 -12.77 -9.22
CA ALA A 238 -16.61 -13.13 -10.02
C ALA A 238 -17.57 -14.09 -9.27
N ARG A 239 -17.99 -13.68 -8.07
CA ARG A 239 -18.87 -14.45 -7.18
C ARG A 239 -20.31 -13.97 -7.28
N THR A 240 -21.25 -14.92 -7.29
CA THR A 240 -22.66 -14.59 -7.47
C THR A 240 -23.20 -13.63 -6.41
N GLU A 241 -22.77 -13.80 -5.14
CA GLU A 241 -23.17 -12.95 -4.03
C GLU A 241 -22.65 -11.52 -4.21
N ALA A 242 -21.39 -11.36 -4.63
CA ALA A 242 -20.77 -10.07 -4.88
C ALA A 242 -21.43 -9.35 -6.05
N MET A 243 -21.63 -10.04 -7.19
CA MET A 243 -22.26 -9.49 -8.38
C MET A 243 -23.71 -9.08 -8.10
N THR A 244 -24.49 -9.95 -7.46
CA THR A 244 -25.88 -9.67 -7.08
C THR A 244 -25.97 -8.47 -6.12
N TRP A 245 -25.02 -8.37 -5.18
CA TRP A 245 -24.98 -7.22 -4.28
C TRP A 245 -24.65 -5.93 -5.03
N CYS A 246 -23.69 -5.94 -5.96
CA CYS A 246 -23.37 -4.79 -6.81
C CYS A 246 -24.58 -4.33 -7.64
N GLU A 247 -25.27 -5.28 -8.29
CA GLU A 247 -26.47 -5.03 -9.10
C GLU A 247 -27.58 -4.35 -8.27
N ARG A 248 -27.91 -4.88 -7.10
CA ARG A 248 -28.93 -4.34 -6.18
C ARG A 248 -28.56 -2.95 -5.64
N ASN A 249 -27.28 -2.62 -5.57
CA ASN A 249 -26.80 -1.35 -5.01
C ASN A 249 -26.33 -0.35 -6.09
N ARG A 250 -26.63 -0.59 -7.37
CA ARG A 250 -26.28 0.27 -8.51
C ARG A 250 -24.76 0.53 -8.57
N ILE A 251 -23.98 -0.53 -8.42
CA ILE A 251 -22.53 -0.51 -8.55
C ILE A 251 -22.16 -1.19 -9.85
N GLY A 252 -21.37 -0.48 -10.68
CA GLY A 252 -20.78 -1.08 -11.86
C GLY A 252 -19.72 -2.09 -11.48
N TYR A 253 -19.59 -3.18 -12.22
CA TYR A 253 -18.48 -4.09 -12.02
C TYR A 253 -17.96 -4.68 -13.33
N VAL A 254 -16.66 -5.03 -13.30
CA VAL A 254 -16.01 -5.86 -14.32
C VAL A 254 -15.09 -6.84 -13.59
N PHE A 255 -15.40 -8.11 -13.65
CA PHE A 255 -14.59 -9.16 -13.04
C PHE A 255 -14.07 -10.14 -14.09
N GLY A 256 -12.83 -10.61 -13.91
CA GLY A 256 -12.36 -11.77 -14.65
C GLY A 256 -13.28 -12.95 -14.45
N LEU A 257 -13.43 -13.81 -15.43
CA LEU A 257 -14.19 -15.05 -15.32
C LEU A 257 -13.34 -16.22 -15.77
N ALA A 258 -13.16 -17.20 -14.89
CA ALA A 258 -12.42 -18.41 -15.22
C ALA A 258 -13.09 -19.16 -16.37
N GLY A 259 -12.29 -19.54 -17.38
CA GLY A 259 -12.76 -20.34 -18.51
C GLY A 259 -13.23 -21.72 -18.05
N ASN A 260 -14.24 -22.25 -18.74
CA ASN A 260 -14.71 -23.61 -18.60
C ASN A 260 -15.18 -24.14 -19.95
N GLN A 261 -15.41 -25.46 -20.05
CA GLN A 261 -15.79 -26.10 -21.32
C GLN A 261 -17.05 -25.51 -21.96
N VAL A 262 -18.05 -25.12 -21.14
CA VAL A 262 -19.29 -24.51 -21.65
C VAL A 262 -18.99 -23.17 -22.33
N LEU A 263 -18.15 -22.34 -21.71
CA LEU A 263 -17.74 -21.05 -22.28
C LEU A 263 -16.90 -21.26 -23.55
N LEU A 264 -15.97 -22.20 -23.53
CA LEU A 264 -15.16 -22.52 -24.72
C LEU A 264 -16.01 -23.02 -25.89
N ASN A 265 -16.99 -23.87 -25.64
CA ASN A 265 -17.91 -24.32 -26.69
C ASN A 265 -18.74 -23.18 -27.30
N ARG A 266 -19.12 -22.19 -26.49
CA ARG A 266 -19.89 -21.01 -26.98
C ARG A 266 -19.10 -20.08 -27.91
N ILE A 267 -17.77 -20.10 -27.82
CA ILE A 267 -16.90 -19.23 -28.60
C ILE A 267 -16.17 -19.96 -29.72
N ALA A 268 -16.47 -21.26 -29.97
CA ALA A 268 -15.76 -22.09 -30.94
C ALA A 268 -15.66 -21.42 -32.31
N ALA A 269 -16.76 -20.93 -32.84
CA ALA A 269 -16.77 -20.23 -34.14
C ALA A 269 -15.92 -18.94 -34.14
N LEU A 270 -15.91 -18.18 -33.03
CA LEU A 270 -15.10 -16.98 -32.90
C LEU A 270 -13.60 -17.32 -32.81
N ALA A 271 -13.27 -18.43 -32.16
CA ALA A 271 -11.90 -18.92 -32.05
C ALA A 271 -11.40 -19.45 -33.40
N GLU A 272 -12.25 -20.13 -34.15
CA GLU A 272 -11.95 -20.60 -35.51
C GLU A 272 -11.71 -19.40 -36.45
N ASP A 273 -12.58 -18.38 -36.44
CA ASP A 273 -12.40 -17.17 -37.23
C ASP A 273 -11.06 -16.49 -36.94
N ALA A 274 -10.69 -16.33 -35.67
CA ALA A 274 -9.40 -15.77 -35.30
C ALA A 274 -8.21 -16.61 -35.82
N ALA A 275 -8.32 -17.92 -35.73
CA ALA A 275 -7.27 -18.84 -36.20
C ALA A 275 -7.14 -18.81 -37.75
N VAL A 276 -8.25 -18.84 -38.50
CA VAL A 276 -8.28 -18.78 -39.92
C VAL A 276 -7.71 -17.43 -40.42
N SER A 277 -8.18 -16.30 -39.89
CA SER A 277 -7.67 -14.99 -40.24
C SER A 277 -6.17 -14.84 -40.02
N ARG A 278 -5.63 -15.45 -38.97
CA ARG A 278 -4.19 -15.48 -38.72
C ARG A 278 -3.46 -16.28 -39.80
N VAL A 279 -3.96 -17.47 -40.14
CA VAL A 279 -3.35 -18.31 -41.18
C VAL A 279 -3.40 -17.63 -42.55
N GLN A 280 -4.45 -16.85 -42.83
CA GLN A 280 -4.58 -16.05 -44.05
C GLN A 280 -3.67 -14.83 -44.06
N GLY A 281 -2.91 -14.57 -43.02
CA GLY A 281 -1.90 -13.53 -42.95
C GLY A 281 -2.46 -12.14 -42.59
N GLU A 282 -3.64 -12.05 -41.96
CA GLU A 282 -4.22 -10.77 -41.52
C GLU A 282 -3.28 -10.04 -40.55
N ALA A 283 -2.73 -10.77 -39.54
CA ALA A 283 -1.71 -10.27 -38.65
C ALA A 283 -1.02 -11.44 -37.90
N GLU A 284 0.16 -11.17 -37.30
CA GLU A 284 0.87 -12.12 -36.46
C GLU A 284 0.03 -12.55 -35.24
N ASN A 285 -0.66 -11.55 -34.64
CA ASN A 285 -1.60 -11.75 -33.53
C ASN A 285 -2.98 -11.22 -33.93
N VAL A 286 -3.94 -12.13 -34.09
CA VAL A 286 -5.31 -11.78 -34.45
C VAL A 286 -6.18 -11.83 -33.20
N ARG A 287 -6.87 -10.72 -32.92
CA ARG A 287 -7.82 -10.62 -31.77
C ARG A 287 -9.24 -10.48 -32.26
N ARG A 288 -10.13 -11.21 -31.60
CA ARG A 288 -11.58 -11.10 -31.80
C ARG A 288 -12.27 -10.89 -30.44
N PHE A 289 -13.35 -10.15 -30.45
CA PHE A 289 -14.16 -9.86 -29.28
C PHE A 289 -15.59 -10.29 -29.53
N GLY A 290 -16.18 -10.95 -28.55
CA GLY A 290 -17.57 -11.36 -28.57
C GLY A 290 -18.25 -11.12 -27.22
N GLU A 291 -19.57 -11.22 -27.22
CA GLU A 291 -20.37 -11.15 -25.99
C GLU A 291 -21.57 -12.08 -26.08
N PHE A 292 -22.01 -12.54 -24.92
CA PHE A 292 -23.21 -13.37 -24.78
C PHE A 292 -23.74 -13.33 -23.37
N ALA A 293 -25.01 -13.69 -23.20
CA ALA A 293 -25.61 -13.94 -21.88
C ALA A 293 -25.19 -15.34 -21.39
N TYR A 294 -24.78 -15.43 -20.13
CA TYR A 294 -24.35 -16.69 -19.51
C TYR A 294 -24.78 -16.74 -18.05
N ALA A 295 -25.18 -17.94 -17.62
CA ALA A 295 -25.39 -18.27 -16.23
C ALA A 295 -24.59 -19.54 -15.88
N ALA A 296 -23.71 -19.45 -14.90
CA ALA A 296 -23.13 -20.63 -14.28
C ALA A 296 -24.20 -21.36 -13.44
N LYS A 297 -24.00 -22.64 -13.12
CA LYS A 297 -24.96 -23.44 -12.34
C LYS A 297 -25.35 -22.80 -10.99
N THR A 298 -24.46 -22.01 -10.41
CA THR A 298 -24.68 -21.33 -9.13
C THR A 298 -25.26 -19.92 -9.27
N TRP A 299 -25.46 -19.42 -10.49
CA TRP A 299 -26.00 -18.08 -10.72
C TRP A 299 -27.53 -18.14 -10.85
N SER A 300 -28.19 -17.24 -10.14
CA SER A 300 -29.63 -17.12 -10.18
C SER A 300 -30.17 -16.37 -11.42
N VAL A 301 -29.28 -15.64 -12.11
CA VAL A 301 -29.62 -14.83 -13.29
C VAL A 301 -28.49 -14.92 -14.32
N GLU A 302 -28.86 -14.75 -15.58
CA GLU A 302 -27.88 -14.58 -16.65
C GLU A 302 -27.21 -13.22 -16.56
N ARG A 303 -25.90 -13.20 -16.87
CA ARG A 303 -25.09 -11.98 -16.90
C ARG A 303 -24.35 -11.86 -18.22
N ARG A 304 -24.05 -10.64 -18.59
CA ARG A 304 -23.26 -10.33 -19.77
C ARG A 304 -21.83 -10.80 -19.58
N VAL A 305 -21.38 -11.70 -20.43
CA VAL A 305 -20.01 -12.16 -20.52
C VAL A 305 -19.40 -11.64 -21.82
N ILE A 306 -18.22 -11.07 -21.71
CA ILE A 306 -17.41 -10.63 -22.83
C ILE A 306 -16.21 -11.56 -22.94
N VAL A 307 -15.83 -11.90 -24.17
CA VAL A 307 -14.65 -12.72 -24.47
C VAL A 307 -13.70 -11.96 -25.36
N ARG A 308 -12.40 -12.09 -25.07
CA ARG A 308 -11.32 -11.85 -26.00
C ARG A 308 -10.75 -13.20 -26.41
N VAL A 309 -10.72 -13.45 -27.71
CA VAL A 309 -9.97 -14.55 -28.31
C VAL A 309 -8.75 -13.97 -29.01
N GLU A 310 -7.60 -14.59 -28.81
CA GLU A 310 -6.35 -14.21 -29.46
C GLU A 310 -5.72 -15.44 -30.10
N ALA A 311 -5.48 -15.40 -31.41
CA ALA A 311 -4.70 -16.38 -32.14
C ALA A 311 -3.30 -15.82 -32.39
N SER A 312 -2.27 -16.51 -31.90
CA SER A 312 -0.86 -16.10 -31.96
C SER A 312 0.02 -17.27 -32.44
N PRO A 313 1.32 -17.06 -32.72
CA PRO A 313 2.26 -18.15 -33.03
C PRO A 313 2.36 -19.19 -31.91
N GLN A 314 2.09 -18.79 -30.66
CA GLN A 314 2.12 -19.68 -29.48
C GLN A 314 0.82 -20.47 -29.27
N GLY A 315 -0.20 -20.23 -30.10
CA GLY A 315 -1.51 -20.89 -30.02
C GLY A 315 -2.67 -19.92 -29.80
N SER A 316 -3.81 -20.44 -29.38
CA SER A 316 -5.02 -19.66 -29.10
C SER A 316 -5.22 -19.47 -27.60
N ASP A 317 -5.48 -18.22 -27.18
CA ASP A 317 -5.84 -17.85 -25.80
C ASP A 317 -7.22 -17.21 -25.78
N SER A 318 -8.04 -17.60 -24.81
CA SER A 318 -9.38 -17.05 -24.61
C SER A 318 -9.57 -16.59 -23.19
N ARG A 319 -9.93 -15.33 -23.02
CA ARG A 319 -10.14 -14.69 -21.72
C ARG A 319 -11.54 -14.13 -21.63
N PHE A 320 -12.19 -14.40 -20.51
CA PHE A 320 -13.57 -14.00 -20.25
C PHE A 320 -13.62 -12.97 -19.12
N ILE A 321 -14.55 -12.03 -19.24
CA ILE A 321 -14.95 -11.12 -18.17
C ILE A 321 -16.48 -11.12 -18.05
N VAL A 322 -16.97 -10.90 -16.84
CA VAL A 322 -18.40 -10.71 -16.53
C VAL A 322 -18.65 -9.28 -16.06
N THR A 323 -19.71 -8.65 -16.54
CA THR A 323 -19.97 -7.24 -16.25
C THR A 323 -21.47 -6.90 -16.33
N ASN A 324 -21.90 -5.86 -15.58
CA ASN A 324 -23.19 -5.21 -15.74
C ASN A 324 -23.11 -3.87 -16.49
N LEU A 325 -21.93 -3.51 -17.00
CA LEU A 325 -21.70 -2.25 -17.71
C LEU A 325 -22.21 -2.31 -19.15
N LYS A 326 -22.62 -1.15 -19.67
CA LYS A 326 -22.91 -0.93 -21.08
C LYS A 326 -21.62 -0.48 -21.81
N GLY A 327 -21.53 -0.75 -23.11
CA GLY A 327 -20.40 -0.35 -23.95
C GLY A 327 -19.95 -1.47 -24.88
N ALA A 328 -19.07 -1.16 -25.85
CA ALA A 328 -18.56 -2.12 -26.80
C ALA A 328 -17.65 -3.16 -26.10
N PRO A 329 -17.74 -4.46 -26.44
CA PRO A 329 -16.96 -5.53 -25.83
C PRO A 329 -15.46 -5.26 -25.80
N ARG A 330 -14.91 -4.81 -26.93
CA ARG A 330 -13.49 -4.48 -27.03
C ARG A 330 -13.08 -3.38 -26.06
N TRP A 331 -13.84 -2.30 -25.96
CA TRP A 331 -13.54 -1.20 -25.05
C TRP A 331 -13.62 -1.63 -23.59
N LEU A 332 -14.67 -2.40 -23.22
CA LEU A 332 -14.83 -2.91 -21.86
C LEU A 332 -13.68 -3.85 -21.46
N TYR A 333 -13.20 -4.65 -22.41
CA TYR A 333 -12.08 -5.56 -22.14
C TYR A 333 -10.74 -4.79 -22.11
N GLU A 334 -10.37 -4.09 -23.20
CA GLU A 334 -9.04 -3.49 -23.34
C GLU A 334 -8.85 -2.25 -22.49
N SER A 335 -9.85 -1.36 -22.43
CA SER A 335 -9.72 -0.06 -21.74
C SER A 335 -10.22 -0.07 -20.30
N VAL A 336 -11.24 -0.87 -19.98
CA VAL A 336 -11.78 -0.89 -18.61
C VAL A 336 -11.16 -2.02 -17.81
N TYR A 337 -11.25 -3.28 -18.27
CA TYR A 337 -10.74 -4.42 -17.51
C TYR A 337 -9.22 -4.48 -17.44
N CYS A 338 -8.53 -4.35 -18.57
CA CYS A 338 -7.06 -4.46 -18.60
C CYS A 338 -6.36 -3.35 -17.80
N ALA A 339 -7.00 -2.19 -17.64
CA ALA A 339 -6.47 -1.12 -16.79
C ALA A 339 -6.37 -1.52 -15.30
N ARG A 340 -7.02 -2.62 -14.87
CA ARG A 340 -6.83 -3.22 -13.54
C ARG A 340 -5.38 -3.65 -13.27
N GLY A 341 -4.61 -3.99 -14.30
CA GLY A 341 -3.20 -4.37 -14.14
C GLY A 341 -2.37 -3.34 -13.37
N GLN A 342 -2.83 -2.09 -13.26
CA GLN A 342 -2.17 -1.09 -12.42
C GLN A 342 -2.24 -1.44 -10.93
N ALA A 343 -3.27 -2.15 -10.46
CA ALA A 343 -3.38 -2.56 -9.06
C ALA A 343 -2.21 -3.45 -8.62
N GLU A 344 -1.70 -4.30 -9.51
CA GLU A 344 -0.53 -5.15 -9.25
C GLU A 344 0.72 -4.31 -8.91
N ASN A 345 0.93 -3.17 -9.59
CA ASN A 345 2.02 -2.25 -9.29
C ASN A 345 1.83 -1.55 -7.94
N LEU A 346 0.59 -1.22 -7.55
CA LEU A 346 0.27 -0.60 -6.27
C LEU A 346 0.48 -1.60 -5.12
N ILE A 347 0.03 -2.83 -5.28
CA ILE A 347 0.27 -3.93 -4.35
C ILE A 347 1.77 -4.21 -4.23
N LYS A 348 2.50 -4.26 -5.35
CA LYS A 348 3.96 -4.41 -5.36
C LYS A 348 4.64 -3.30 -4.56
N ALA A 349 4.23 -2.05 -4.73
CA ALA A 349 4.78 -0.93 -3.97
C ALA A 349 4.51 -1.09 -2.46
N HIS A 350 3.33 -1.56 -2.07
CA HIS A 350 2.97 -1.81 -0.68
C HIS A 350 3.73 -3.01 -0.10
N LYS A 351 3.76 -4.12 -0.83
CA LYS A 351 4.38 -5.38 -0.41
C LYS A 351 5.90 -5.33 -0.43
N LEU A 352 6.50 -4.98 -1.58
CA LEU A 352 7.96 -5.07 -1.74
C LEU A 352 8.70 -3.83 -1.24
N HIS A 353 8.17 -2.62 -1.51
CA HIS A 353 8.88 -1.41 -1.12
C HIS A 353 8.63 -1.02 0.33
N LEU A 354 7.50 -1.42 0.92
CA LEU A 354 7.19 -1.15 2.33
C LEU A 354 7.16 -2.41 3.19
N ALA A 355 7.40 -3.59 2.62
CA ALA A 355 7.45 -4.87 3.30
C ALA A 355 6.17 -5.20 4.11
N SER A 356 4.98 -4.93 3.52
CA SER A 356 3.71 -5.17 4.21
C SER A 356 3.40 -6.66 4.41
N ASP A 357 4.07 -7.55 3.67
CA ASP A 357 4.02 -9.00 3.81
C ASP A 357 4.74 -9.54 5.05
N ARG A 358 5.44 -8.68 5.82
CA ARG A 358 6.04 -9.06 7.11
C ARG A 358 5.00 -9.15 8.22
N THR A 359 4.05 -10.05 8.05
CA THR A 359 3.00 -10.39 9.02
C THR A 359 3.51 -11.45 10.00
N SER A 360 4.44 -11.11 10.89
CA SER A 360 5.18 -12.06 11.73
C SER A 360 4.61 -12.24 13.15
N CYS A 361 3.48 -11.62 13.48
CA CYS A 361 2.83 -11.79 14.77
C CYS A 361 2.03 -13.11 14.84
N THR A 362 1.96 -13.75 16.02
CA THR A 362 1.14 -14.94 16.23
C THR A 362 -0.35 -14.64 16.09
N SER A 363 -0.81 -13.50 16.60
CA SER A 363 -2.20 -13.07 16.56
C SER A 363 -2.59 -12.47 15.20
N ALA A 364 -3.73 -12.86 14.66
CA ALA A 364 -4.28 -12.29 13.44
C ALA A 364 -4.64 -10.79 13.59
N THR A 365 -5.10 -10.37 14.77
CA THR A 365 -5.41 -8.96 15.06
C THR A 365 -4.15 -8.11 15.04
N ALA A 366 -3.04 -8.59 15.59
CA ALA A 366 -1.75 -7.89 15.53
C ALA A 366 -1.23 -7.78 14.09
N ASN A 367 -1.35 -8.83 13.28
CA ASN A 367 -0.98 -8.77 11.87
C ASN A 367 -1.87 -7.81 11.06
N GLN A 368 -3.19 -7.76 11.34
CA GLN A 368 -4.08 -6.75 10.74
C GLN A 368 -3.66 -5.32 11.15
N PHE A 369 -3.31 -5.10 12.41
CA PHE A 369 -2.83 -3.80 12.86
C PHE A 369 -1.54 -3.41 12.13
N ARG A 370 -0.55 -4.31 12.05
CA ARG A 370 0.68 -4.06 11.28
C ARG A 370 0.38 -3.70 9.84
N LEU A 371 -0.52 -4.43 9.18
CA LEU A 371 -0.92 -4.16 7.80
C LEU A 371 -1.53 -2.75 7.65
N LEU A 372 -2.29 -2.28 8.63
CA LEU A 372 -2.80 -0.90 8.66
C LEU A 372 -1.66 0.13 8.81
N ILE A 373 -0.65 -0.14 9.65
CA ILE A 373 0.49 0.79 9.79
C ILE A 373 1.35 0.82 8.52
N HIS A 374 1.53 -0.30 7.83
CA HIS A 374 2.14 -0.32 6.50
C HIS A 374 1.33 0.48 5.47
N THR A 375 -0.01 0.47 5.60
CA THR A 375 -0.89 1.32 4.77
C THR A 375 -0.72 2.81 5.09
N VAL A 376 -0.50 3.18 6.36
CA VAL A 376 -0.12 4.55 6.73
C VAL A 376 1.20 4.95 6.08
N ALA A 377 2.23 4.10 6.15
CA ALA A 377 3.50 4.34 5.48
C ALA A 377 3.32 4.48 3.95
N TYR A 378 2.42 3.69 3.35
CA TYR A 378 2.06 3.85 1.93
C TYR A 378 1.46 5.23 1.66
N TRP A 379 0.53 5.71 2.49
CA TRP A 379 -0.05 7.05 2.36
C TRP A 379 1.02 8.14 2.41
N LEU A 380 1.99 8.04 3.32
CA LEU A 380 3.10 9.01 3.43
C LEU A 380 3.93 9.04 2.15
N MET A 381 4.37 7.88 1.66
CA MET A 381 5.19 7.77 0.46
C MET A 381 4.42 8.17 -0.81
N HIS A 382 3.14 7.80 -0.90
CA HIS A 382 2.27 8.17 -2.00
C HIS A 382 2.05 9.70 -2.04
N THR A 383 1.80 10.31 -0.90
CA THR A 383 1.64 11.77 -0.79
C THR A 383 2.94 12.48 -1.15
N LEU A 384 4.09 12.03 -0.61
CA LEU A 384 5.40 12.59 -0.97
C LEU A 384 5.64 12.57 -2.48
N ARG A 385 5.37 11.43 -3.14
CA ARG A 385 5.45 11.32 -4.60
C ARG A 385 4.48 12.27 -5.30
N GLY A 386 3.28 12.43 -4.74
CA GLY A 386 2.26 13.37 -5.23
C GLY A 386 2.68 14.83 -5.21
N LEU A 387 3.57 15.21 -4.29
CA LEU A 387 4.13 16.57 -4.18
C LEU A 387 5.18 16.87 -5.25
N ALA A 388 5.72 15.85 -5.92
CA ALA A 388 6.70 16.06 -7.00
C ALA A 388 6.06 16.78 -8.21
N PRO A 389 6.79 17.66 -8.91
CA PRO A 389 6.30 18.29 -10.13
C PRO A 389 5.85 17.25 -11.15
N LYS A 390 4.75 17.51 -11.87
CA LYS A 390 4.15 16.56 -12.84
C LYS A 390 5.14 16.10 -13.91
N THR A 391 6.05 16.96 -14.32
CA THR A 391 7.07 16.71 -15.36
C THR A 391 8.40 16.18 -14.82
N SER A 392 8.54 16.03 -13.50
CA SER A 392 9.77 15.57 -12.89
C SER A 392 9.88 14.04 -12.89
N PHE A 393 11.12 13.54 -12.92
CA PHE A 393 11.43 12.12 -12.70
C PHE A 393 10.75 11.58 -11.43
N TRP A 394 10.69 12.38 -10.36
CA TRP A 394 10.14 11.98 -9.07
C TRP A 394 8.66 11.60 -9.11
N ARG A 395 7.89 12.16 -10.04
CA ARG A 395 6.44 11.90 -10.13
C ARG A 395 6.11 10.43 -10.37
N ASN A 396 6.97 9.72 -11.10
CA ASN A 396 6.80 8.32 -11.47
C ASN A 396 7.82 7.40 -10.77
N ALA A 397 8.67 7.93 -9.91
CA ALA A 397 9.68 7.15 -9.21
C ALA A 397 9.05 6.14 -8.23
N GLN A 398 9.67 4.99 -8.09
CA GLN A 398 9.28 3.98 -7.11
C GLN A 398 9.61 4.45 -5.69
N PHE A 399 8.93 3.89 -4.70
CA PHE A 399 9.16 4.26 -3.30
C PHE A 399 10.60 4.01 -2.83
N ASP A 400 11.23 2.94 -3.31
CA ASP A 400 12.65 2.67 -3.00
C ASP A 400 13.58 3.75 -3.54
N THR A 401 13.30 4.27 -4.75
CA THR A 401 14.06 5.36 -5.34
C THR A 401 13.93 6.64 -4.49
N PHE A 402 12.70 6.96 -4.06
CA PHE A 402 12.48 8.07 -3.12
C PHE A 402 13.22 7.87 -1.81
N ARG A 403 13.11 6.68 -1.24
CA ARG A 403 13.75 6.34 0.03
C ARG A 403 15.26 6.54 -0.05
N LEU A 404 15.92 5.92 -1.02
CA LEU A 404 17.36 5.99 -1.15
C LEU A 404 17.87 7.41 -1.47
N ALA A 405 17.13 8.13 -2.32
CA ALA A 405 17.59 9.43 -2.79
C ALA A 405 17.17 10.61 -1.92
N LEU A 406 16.03 10.55 -1.24
CA LEU A 406 15.47 11.72 -0.56
C LEU A 406 15.20 11.52 0.94
N ILE A 407 15.08 10.28 1.42
CA ILE A 407 14.84 9.97 2.83
C ILE A 407 16.13 9.57 3.52
N LYS A 408 16.90 8.65 2.92
CA LYS A 408 18.21 8.21 3.40
C LYS A 408 19.29 9.26 3.10
N VAL A 409 19.20 10.39 3.77
CA VAL A 409 20.14 11.51 3.64
C VAL A 409 20.79 11.75 4.99
N ALA A 410 22.11 11.63 5.03
CA ALA A 410 22.86 11.90 6.24
C ALA A 410 22.64 13.35 6.70
N ALA A 411 22.48 13.57 7.99
CA ALA A 411 22.38 14.90 8.54
C ALA A 411 23.02 14.97 9.93
N ARG A 412 23.62 16.12 10.23
CA ARG A 412 24.05 16.46 11.59
C ARG A 412 22.96 17.30 12.24
N VAL A 413 22.48 16.89 13.39
CA VAL A 413 21.47 17.60 14.17
C VAL A 413 22.15 18.25 15.37
N THR A 414 21.85 19.54 15.61
CA THR A 414 22.36 20.28 16.76
C THR A 414 21.19 21.03 17.40
N GLU A 415 20.90 20.69 18.64
CA GLU A 415 19.95 21.43 19.46
C GLU A 415 20.60 22.69 20.00
N MET A 416 20.01 23.83 19.71
CA MET A 416 20.48 25.15 20.16
C MET A 416 19.40 25.77 21.05
N LYS A 417 19.75 26.77 21.84
CA LYS A 417 18.88 27.42 22.79
C LYS A 417 17.53 27.91 22.22
N THR A 418 17.51 28.35 20.96
CA THR A 418 16.33 28.95 20.32
C THR A 418 15.94 28.27 19.01
N ARG A 419 16.71 27.29 18.53
CA ARG A 419 16.45 26.59 17.25
C ARG A 419 17.15 25.24 17.21
N ILE A 420 16.69 24.37 16.33
CA ILE A 420 17.38 23.12 15.96
C ILE A 420 17.98 23.31 14.58
N LYS A 421 19.27 23.04 14.43
CA LYS A 421 19.97 23.09 13.14
C LYS A 421 20.11 21.65 12.62
N VAL A 422 19.59 21.42 11.40
CA VAL A 422 19.80 20.17 10.65
C VAL A 422 20.70 20.49 9.45
N ALA A 423 21.92 20.00 9.48
CA ALA A 423 22.91 20.24 8.43
C ALA A 423 23.00 19.01 7.53
N LEU A 424 22.60 19.15 6.28
CA LEU A 424 22.70 18.15 5.22
C LEU A 424 24.06 18.28 4.52
N PRO A 425 24.55 17.20 3.84
CA PRO A 425 25.83 17.24 3.13
C PRO A 425 25.83 18.27 2.00
N SER A 426 26.87 19.08 1.91
CA SER A 426 27.02 20.10 0.84
C SER A 426 27.16 19.50 -0.56
N GLY A 427 27.63 18.26 -0.68
CA GLY A 427 27.73 17.52 -1.94
C GLY A 427 26.49 16.67 -2.28
N TYR A 428 25.35 16.88 -1.61
CA TYR A 428 24.17 16.06 -1.85
C TYR A 428 23.57 16.29 -3.26
N PRO A 429 23.39 15.21 -4.07
CA PRO A 429 23.03 15.38 -5.49
C PRO A 429 21.65 16.00 -5.73
N HIS A 430 20.72 15.85 -4.78
CA HIS A 430 19.33 16.29 -4.94
C HIS A 430 19.00 17.53 -4.09
N GLN A 431 19.98 18.43 -3.87
CA GLN A 431 19.80 19.64 -3.06
C GLN A 431 18.61 20.49 -3.49
N GLN A 432 18.31 20.55 -4.80
CA GLN A 432 17.19 21.36 -5.32
C GLN A 432 15.83 20.71 -5.09
N SER A 433 15.76 19.37 -5.12
CA SER A 433 14.50 18.62 -4.97
C SER A 433 14.00 18.64 -3.53
N TRP A 434 14.90 18.58 -2.57
CA TRP A 434 14.57 18.46 -1.15
C TRP A 434 13.78 19.66 -0.61
N PRO A 435 14.24 20.92 -0.76
CA PRO A 435 13.49 22.10 -0.31
C PRO A 435 12.16 22.27 -1.04
N LEU A 436 12.10 21.89 -2.33
CA LEU A 436 10.88 21.95 -3.11
C LEU A 436 9.79 21.03 -2.52
N LEU A 437 10.14 19.79 -2.21
CA LEU A 437 9.23 18.82 -1.63
C LEU A 437 8.82 19.21 -0.20
N ALA A 438 9.78 19.63 0.62
CA ALA A 438 9.53 20.12 1.98
C ALA A 438 8.60 21.34 1.97
N GLY A 439 8.86 22.33 1.10
CA GLY A 439 8.03 23.52 0.96
C GLY A 439 6.60 23.23 0.49
N ARG A 440 6.41 22.16 -0.31
CA ARG A 440 5.07 21.71 -0.71
C ARG A 440 4.38 20.91 0.40
N ALA A 441 5.12 20.11 1.17
CA ALA A 441 4.57 19.39 2.31
C ALA A 441 3.97 20.35 3.36
N VAL A 442 4.66 21.45 3.66
CA VAL A 442 4.16 22.49 4.58
C VAL A 442 2.87 23.16 4.10
N LYS A 443 2.62 23.18 2.78
CA LYS A 443 1.43 23.76 2.17
C LYS A 443 0.25 22.82 2.02
N LEU A 444 0.40 21.54 2.38
CA LEU A 444 -0.74 20.62 2.42
C LEU A 444 -1.80 21.19 3.38
N PRO A 445 -3.08 21.06 3.06
CA PRO A 445 -4.15 21.39 4.00
C PRO A 445 -4.02 20.51 5.26
N PRO A 446 -4.41 21.04 6.41
CA PRO A 446 -4.43 20.30 7.68
C PRO A 446 -5.54 19.27 7.69
#